data_908b1e7a3336577c0e258476f7ecd45d
#
_entry.id   908b1e7a3336577c0e258476f7ecd45d
#
_cell.length_a   1.000
_cell.length_b   1.000
_cell.length_c   1.000
_cell.angle_alpha   90.00
_cell.angle_beta   90.00
_cell.angle_gamma   90.00
#
_symmetry.space_group_name_H-M   'P 1'
#
loop_
_entity.id
_entity.type
_entity.pdbx_description
1 polymer ?
#
loop_
_entity_poly.entity_id
_entity_poly.type
_entity_poly.pdbx_seq_one_letter_code
_entity_poly.pdbx_strand_id
1 'polypeptide(L)'
;MIDKVSKIANRYGNDINPFVIAMFSQIQKGWIPPDNVTEHEYKGLMRDSKISNFPENHMAMIGFVGIGCSYSGKFFGGYARGNDNKGKPRNYCLESKNNLLKQDIENVKFTCGNYQEMEIPECDTIIYCDPPYAGTTKYKDGFDHTAFWLWCDEQVAKGHKVFVSEYNAPEGWECIWEKQVNNSLTKDTGSKKGVERLFTK
;
A
#
# COMPACT_ATOMS: atom_id res chain seq x y z
N MET A 1 -8.02 3.57 -0.57
CA MET A 1 -8.71 4.66 0.17
C MET A 1 -8.88 5.92 -0.68
N ILE A 2 -7.85 6.39 -1.37
CA ILE A 2 -7.93 7.62 -2.19
C ILE A 2 -9.01 7.57 -3.30
N ASP A 3 -9.33 6.37 -3.76
CA ASP A 3 -10.42 6.09 -4.72
C ASP A 3 -11.83 6.39 -4.18
N LYS A 4 -11.97 6.66 -2.87
CA LYS A 4 -13.23 7.02 -2.21
C LYS A 4 -13.35 8.53 -1.95
N VAL A 5 -12.29 9.28 -2.18
CA VAL A 5 -12.30 10.74 -2.06
C VAL A 5 -12.93 11.35 -3.31
N SER A 6 -13.76 12.39 -3.13
CA SER A 6 -14.43 13.07 -4.24
C SER A 6 -13.45 13.52 -5.34
N LYS A 7 -13.82 13.35 -6.60
CA LYS A 7 -13.04 13.82 -7.77
C LYS A 7 -12.89 15.34 -7.85
N ILE A 8 -13.73 16.08 -7.14
CA ILE A 8 -13.66 17.56 -7.08
C ILE A 8 -12.45 18.00 -6.25
N ALA A 9 -12.04 17.19 -5.26
CA ALA A 9 -10.87 17.46 -4.46
C ALA A 9 -9.57 17.18 -5.24
N ASN A 10 -8.55 17.96 -4.97
CA ASN A 10 -7.18 17.60 -5.41
C ASN A 10 -6.74 16.36 -4.64
N ARG A 11 -6.36 15.30 -5.35
CA ARG A 11 -5.98 14.02 -4.78
C ARG A 11 -4.52 13.71 -5.10
N TYR A 12 -3.78 13.34 -4.07
CA TYR A 12 -2.36 13.01 -4.16
C TYR A 12 -2.10 11.63 -3.58
N GLY A 13 -1.25 10.84 -4.20
CA GLY A 13 -0.78 9.56 -3.70
C GLY A 13 0.73 9.50 -3.76
N ASN A 14 1.38 9.09 -2.67
CA ASN A 14 2.82 8.94 -2.61
C ASN A 14 3.20 7.57 -2.07
N ASP A 15 4.23 6.98 -2.65
CA ASP A 15 4.84 5.74 -2.16
C ASP A 15 6.35 5.78 -2.50
N ILE A 16 7.17 5.22 -1.62
CA ILE A 16 8.61 5.10 -1.85
C ILE A 16 8.93 4.04 -2.92
N ASN A 17 8.00 3.11 -3.18
CA ASN A 17 8.18 2.04 -4.16
C ASN A 17 7.85 2.52 -5.58
N PRO A 18 8.84 2.71 -6.45
CA PRO A 18 8.63 3.24 -7.80
C PRO A 18 7.75 2.31 -8.67
N PHE A 19 7.74 1.02 -8.40
CA PHE A 19 6.93 0.06 -9.16
C PHE A 19 5.44 0.21 -8.84
N VAL A 20 5.09 0.54 -7.59
CA VAL A 20 3.71 0.81 -7.17
C VAL A 20 3.21 2.09 -7.85
N ILE A 21 4.01 3.13 -7.85
CA ILE A 21 3.68 4.39 -8.53
C ILE A 21 3.56 4.20 -10.05
N ALA A 22 4.48 3.46 -10.66
CA ALA A 22 4.40 3.13 -12.09
C ALA A 22 3.12 2.36 -12.42
N MET A 23 2.71 1.40 -11.59
CA MET A 23 1.46 0.65 -11.75
C MET A 23 0.25 1.59 -11.80
N PHE A 24 0.07 2.45 -10.81
CA PHE A 24 -1.05 3.40 -10.77
C PHE A 24 -1.01 4.39 -11.94
N SER A 25 0.16 4.93 -12.25
CA SER A 25 0.33 5.86 -13.37
C SER A 25 0.00 5.23 -14.72
N GLN A 26 0.37 3.97 -14.95
CA GLN A 26 0.04 3.27 -16.18
C GLN A 26 -1.43 2.86 -16.27
N ILE A 27 -2.09 2.52 -15.15
CA ILE A 27 -3.54 2.32 -15.09
C ILE A 27 -4.28 3.59 -15.53
N GLN A 28 -3.86 4.76 -15.04
CA GLN A 28 -4.44 6.06 -15.48
C GLN A 28 -4.27 6.31 -16.98
N LYS A 29 -3.19 5.81 -17.59
CA LYS A 29 -2.92 5.88 -19.03
C LYS A 29 -3.64 4.78 -19.84
N GLY A 30 -4.46 3.94 -19.19
CA GLY A 30 -5.24 2.88 -19.82
C GLY A 30 -4.52 1.52 -19.93
N TRP A 31 -3.38 1.34 -19.24
CA TRP A 31 -2.75 0.02 -19.17
C TRP A 31 -3.65 -0.98 -18.43
N ILE A 32 -3.77 -2.17 -18.99
CA ILE A 32 -4.57 -3.26 -18.43
C ILE A 32 -3.64 -4.38 -17.97
N PRO A 33 -3.64 -4.73 -16.67
CA PRO A 33 -2.88 -5.86 -16.15
C PRO A 33 -3.31 -7.19 -16.77
N PRO A 34 -2.42 -8.21 -16.82
CA PRO A 34 -2.77 -9.53 -17.34
C PRO A 34 -3.80 -10.25 -16.45
N ASP A 35 -4.51 -11.22 -17.06
CA ASP A 35 -5.46 -12.08 -16.34
C ASP A 35 -4.77 -13.18 -15.55
N ASN A 36 -3.56 -13.53 -15.92
CA ASN A 36 -2.81 -14.60 -15.28
C ASN A 36 -1.31 -14.33 -15.35
N VAL A 37 -0.61 -14.75 -14.29
CA VAL A 37 0.85 -14.73 -14.18
C VAL A 37 1.29 -16.06 -13.58
N THR A 38 2.18 -16.76 -14.27
CA THR A 38 2.75 -18.01 -13.77
C THR A 38 3.76 -17.76 -12.67
N GLU A 39 4.04 -18.76 -11.84
CA GLU A 39 5.08 -18.65 -10.83
C GLU A 39 6.48 -18.39 -11.41
N HIS A 40 6.74 -18.89 -12.63
CA HIS A 40 8.00 -18.63 -13.31
C HIS A 40 8.14 -17.14 -13.68
N GLU A 41 7.08 -16.54 -14.25
CA GLU A 41 7.04 -15.11 -14.56
C GLU A 41 7.13 -14.25 -13.28
N TYR A 42 6.41 -14.64 -12.21
CA TYR A 42 6.50 -13.99 -10.89
C TYR A 42 7.95 -13.96 -10.38
N LYS A 43 8.68 -15.08 -10.46
CA LYS A 43 10.08 -15.15 -10.04
C LYS A 43 11.00 -14.32 -10.94
N GLY A 44 10.69 -14.21 -12.23
CA GLY A 44 11.37 -13.32 -13.17
C GLY A 44 11.23 -11.87 -12.73
N LEU A 45 10.00 -11.38 -12.59
CA LEU A 45 9.70 -10.01 -12.18
C LEU A 45 10.23 -9.69 -10.77
N MET A 46 10.26 -10.66 -9.86
CA MET A 46 10.89 -10.51 -8.55
C MET A 46 12.41 -10.27 -8.65
N ARG A 47 13.10 -10.87 -9.64
CA ARG A 47 14.52 -10.56 -9.90
C ARG A 47 14.67 -9.17 -10.50
N ASP A 48 13.82 -8.82 -11.45
CA ASP A 48 13.82 -7.51 -12.12
C ASP A 48 13.56 -6.38 -11.10
N SER A 49 12.73 -6.60 -10.08
CA SER A 49 12.48 -5.60 -9.03
C SER A 49 13.71 -5.17 -8.22
N LYS A 50 14.85 -5.86 -8.39
CA LYS A 50 16.13 -5.50 -7.76
C LYS A 50 17.02 -4.63 -8.65
N ILE A 51 16.58 -4.36 -9.87
CA ILE A 51 17.29 -3.61 -10.89
C ILE A 51 16.50 -2.32 -11.13
N SER A 52 17.17 -1.20 -11.16
CA SER A 52 16.60 0.08 -11.58
C SER A 52 16.82 0.26 -13.09
N ASN A 53 15.83 0.80 -13.77
CA ASN A 53 15.91 1.21 -15.18
C ASN A 53 15.20 0.29 -16.18
N PHE A 54 13.90 0.14 -15.99
CA PHE A 54 13.02 -0.50 -16.95
C PHE A 54 12.04 0.51 -17.59
N PRO A 55 11.50 0.21 -18.78
CA PRO A 55 10.38 0.96 -19.33
C PRO A 55 9.20 0.98 -18.35
N GLU A 56 8.43 2.08 -18.35
CA GLU A 56 7.32 2.30 -17.41
C GLU A 56 6.31 1.14 -17.37
N ASN A 57 5.97 0.54 -18.51
CA ASN A 57 5.07 -0.61 -18.57
C ASN A 57 5.63 -1.85 -17.85
N HIS A 58 6.94 -2.07 -17.94
CA HIS A 58 7.57 -3.17 -17.23
C HIS A 58 7.62 -2.90 -15.72
N MET A 59 7.91 -1.67 -15.31
CA MET A 59 7.82 -1.25 -13.91
C MET A 59 6.40 -1.40 -13.37
N ALA A 60 5.38 -1.03 -14.15
CA ALA A 60 3.98 -1.24 -13.78
C ALA A 60 3.64 -2.73 -13.60
N MET A 61 4.15 -3.59 -14.47
CA MET A 61 3.99 -5.04 -14.36
C MET A 61 4.64 -5.59 -13.09
N ILE A 62 5.86 -5.12 -12.76
CA ILE A 62 6.54 -5.48 -11.50
C ILE A 62 5.70 -5.04 -10.29
N GLY A 63 5.17 -3.82 -10.29
CA GLY A 63 4.31 -3.30 -9.21
C GLY A 63 3.05 -4.13 -9.02
N PHE A 64 2.34 -4.39 -10.11
CA PHE A 64 1.11 -5.19 -10.10
C PHE A 64 1.35 -6.62 -9.61
N VAL A 65 2.34 -7.30 -10.16
CA VAL A 65 2.64 -8.70 -9.79
C VAL A 65 3.22 -8.79 -8.39
N GLY A 66 4.09 -7.83 -8.03
CA GLY A 66 4.73 -7.78 -6.71
C GLY A 66 3.73 -7.68 -5.56
N ILE A 67 2.60 -7.01 -5.75
CA ILE A 67 1.52 -6.89 -4.75
C ILE A 67 0.40 -7.87 -5.06
N GLY A 68 -0.18 -7.81 -6.26
CA GLY A 68 -1.42 -8.46 -6.61
C GLY A 68 -1.34 -9.97 -6.71
N CYS A 69 -0.18 -10.52 -7.08
CA CYS A 69 0.07 -11.96 -7.16
C CYS A 69 0.83 -12.52 -5.96
N SER A 70 1.02 -11.72 -4.91
CA SER A 70 1.75 -12.10 -3.70
C SER A 70 0.84 -12.46 -2.53
N TYR A 71 1.33 -13.36 -1.69
CA TYR A 71 0.65 -13.75 -0.47
C TYR A 71 0.43 -12.53 0.45
N SER A 72 -0.81 -12.35 0.91
CA SER A 72 -1.23 -11.22 1.77
C SER A 72 -0.90 -9.82 1.24
N GLY A 73 -0.73 -9.64 -0.08
CA GLY A 73 -0.41 -8.33 -0.67
C GLY A 73 0.97 -7.77 -0.31
N LYS A 74 1.85 -8.57 0.31
CA LYS A 74 3.22 -8.16 0.61
C LYS A 74 4.05 -8.18 -0.66
N PHE A 75 4.70 -7.08 -0.99
CA PHE A 75 5.51 -6.93 -2.21
C PHE A 75 6.55 -8.07 -2.35
N PHE A 76 6.35 -8.93 -3.35
CA PHE A 76 7.08 -10.17 -3.57
C PHE A 76 7.24 -11.06 -2.33
N GLY A 77 6.22 -11.11 -1.46
CA GLY A 77 6.20 -11.91 -0.23
C GLY A 77 5.96 -13.41 -0.42
N GLY A 78 5.96 -13.89 -1.66
CA GLY A 78 5.72 -15.26 -2.09
C GLY A 78 4.52 -15.36 -3.04
N TYR A 79 4.62 -16.20 -4.07
CA TYR A 79 3.55 -16.39 -5.05
C TYR A 79 2.28 -16.91 -4.38
N ALA A 80 1.16 -16.18 -4.53
CA ALA A 80 -0.10 -16.49 -3.87
C ALA A 80 -0.72 -17.77 -4.46
N ARG A 81 -1.10 -18.69 -3.59
CA ARG A 81 -1.80 -19.93 -3.91
C ARG A 81 -2.91 -20.16 -2.90
N GLY A 82 -4.01 -20.73 -3.34
CA GLY A 82 -5.13 -21.10 -2.48
C GLY A 82 -6.32 -21.55 -3.29
N ASN A 83 -7.31 -22.06 -2.59
CA ASN A 83 -8.57 -22.48 -3.17
C ASN A 83 -9.71 -21.58 -2.70
N ASP A 84 -10.75 -21.50 -3.48
CA ASP A 84 -12.02 -20.91 -3.08
C ASP A 84 -12.79 -21.83 -2.10
N ASN A 85 -13.94 -21.37 -1.63
CA ASN A 85 -14.79 -22.14 -0.70
C ASN A 85 -15.37 -23.44 -1.32
N LYS A 86 -15.21 -23.61 -2.62
CA LYS A 86 -15.64 -24.81 -3.39
C LYS A 86 -14.46 -25.72 -3.74
N GLY A 87 -13.26 -25.42 -3.25
CA GLY A 87 -12.03 -26.17 -3.49
C GLY A 87 -11.38 -25.94 -4.85
N LYS A 88 -11.85 -24.95 -5.65
CA LYS A 88 -11.22 -24.59 -6.93
C LYS A 88 -10.03 -23.66 -6.72
N PRO A 89 -8.94 -23.82 -7.49
CA PRO A 89 -7.81 -22.90 -7.45
C PRO A 89 -8.26 -21.46 -7.71
N ARG A 90 -7.84 -20.53 -6.83
CA ARG A 90 -8.09 -19.10 -6.99
C ARG A 90 -7.10 -18.52 -8.00
N ASN A 91 -7.58 -17.60 -8.83
CA ASN A 91 -6.73 -16.77 -9.67
C ASN A 91 -6.53 -15.40 -9.02
N TYR A 92 -5.52 -15.29 -8.15
CA TYR A 92 -5.20 -14.05 -7.45
C TYR A 92 -4.81 -12.90 -8.40
N CYS A 93 -4.21 -13.21 -9.55
CA CYS A 93 -3.88 -12.22 -10.58
C CYS A 93 -5.17 -11.57 -11.12
N LEU A 94 -6.14 -12.36 -11.55
CA LEU A 94 -7.41 -11.86 -12.07
C LEU A 94 -8.23 -11.11 -10.99
N GLU A 95 -8.25 -11.63 -9.76
CA GLU A 95 -8.92 -10.95 -8.63
C GLU A 95 -8.30 -9.57 -8.37
N SER A 96 -6.97 -9.49 -8.33
CA SER A 96 -6.24 -8.24 -8.11
C SER A 96 -6.42 -7.26 -9.27
N LYS A 97 -6.36 -7.72 -10.52
CA LYS A 97 -6.67 -6.92 -11.70
C LYS A 97 -8.07 -6.29 -11.58
N ASN A 98 -9.09 -7.12 -11.31
CA ASN A 98 -10.47 -6.66 -11.21
C ASN A 98 -10.67 -5.64 -10.07
N ASN A 99 -9.97 -5.82 -8.95
CA ASN A 99 -10.01 -4.88 -7.84
C ASN A 99 -9.29 -3.57 -8.18
N LEU A 100 -8.15 -3.64 -8.85
CA LEU A 100 -7.37 -2.47 -9.24
C LEU A 100 -8.13 -1.62 -10.27
N LEU A 101 -8.71 -2.24 -11.29
CA LEU A 101 -9.46 -1.53 -12.34
C LEU A 101 -10.79 -0.91 -11.87
N LYS A 102 -11.31 -1.32 -10.70
CA LYS A 102 -12.49 -0.70 -10.09
C LYS A 102 -12.16 0.56 -9.29
N GLN A 103 -10.88 0.83 -9.05
CA GLN A 103 -10.47 2.00 -8.26
C GLN A 103 -10.63 3.28 -9.07
N ASP A 104 -11.28 4.27 -8.48
CA ASP A 104 -11.40 5.59 -9.06
C ASP A 104 -10.16 6.42 -8.74
N ILE A 105 -9.14 6.27 -9.57
CA ILE A 105 -7.87 6.98 -9.46
C ILE A 105 -7.66 8.04 -10.54
N GLU A 106 -8.68 8.33 -11.35
CA GLU A 106 -8.66 9.43 -12.32
C GLU A 106 -8.34 10.75 -11.59
N ASN A 107 -7.46 11.56 -12.15
CA ASN A 107 -7.01 12.84 -11.57
C ASN A 107 -6.25 12.75 -10.22
N VAL A 108 -5.82 11.56 -9.78
CA VAL A 108 -4.87 11.45 -8.67
C VAL A 108 -3.47 11.78 -9.18
N LYS A 109 -2.76 12.70 -8.52
CA LYS A 109 -1.35 12.96 -8.79
C LYS A 109 -0.50 11.98 -7.99
N PHE A 110 0.18 11.07 -8.68
CA PHE A 110 1.09 10.12 -8.05
C PHE A 110 2.52 10.62 -8.05
N THR A 111 3.19 10.52 -6.90
CA THR A 111 4.60 10.86 -6.70
C THR A 111 5.34 9.69 -6.09
N CYS A 112 6.63 9.57 -6.40
CA CYS A 112 7.50 8.54 -5.86
C CYS A 112 8.59 9.18 -5.01
N GLY A 113 8.65 8.85 -3.73
CA GLY A 113 9.66 9.39 -2.83
C GLY A 113 9.34 9.19 -1.37
N ASN A 114 10.24 9.68 -0.52
CA ASN A 114 10.03 9.69 0.92
C ASN A 114 8.84 10.62 1.26
N TYR A 115 7.99 10.20 2.20
CA TYR A 115 6.86 10.99 2.69
C TYR A 115 7.28 12.38 3.22
N GLN A 116 8.49 12.50 3.77
CA GLN A 116 9.04 13.75 4.29
C GLN A 116 9.34 14.77 3.17
N GLU A 117 9.58 14.31 1.94
CA GLU A 117 9.90 15.13 0.78
C GLU A 117 8.65 15.47 -0.05
N MET A 118 7.49 14.92 0.33
CA MET A 118 6.24 15.18 -0.37
C MET A 118 5.80 16.63 -0.15
N GLU A 119 5.58 17.35 -1.26
CA GLU A 119 4.98 18.67 -1.22
C GLU A 119 3.50 18.57 -0.84
N ILE A 120 3.17 19.02 0.37
CA ILE A 120 1.80 19.10 0.86
C ILE A 120 1.29 20.52 0.61
N PRO A 121 0.10 20.69 -0.02
CA PRO A 121 -0.46 22.02 -0.22
C PRO A 121 -0.65 22.78 1.10
N GLU A 122 -0.39 24.08 1.10
CA GLU A 122 -0.52 24.94 2.30
C GLU A 122 -1.96 25.15 2.77
N CYS A 123 -2.97 24.71 1.99
CA CYS A 123 -4.37 24.75 2.38
C CYS A 123 -4.74 23.57 3.30
N ASP A 124 -5.91 23.64 3.95
CA ASP A 124 -6.48 22.55 4.76
C ASP A 124 -6.47 21.23 3.99
N THR A 125 -5.55 20.36 4.34
CA THR A 125 -5.35 19.07 3.68
C THR A 125 -5.70 17.93 4.61
N ILE A 126 -6.35 16.88 4.10
CA ILE A 126 -6.52 15.60 4.79
C ILE A 126 -5.37 14.70 4.38
N ILE A 127 -4.56 14.29 5.35
CA ILE A 127 -3.43 13.39 5.16
C ILE A 127 -3.78 12.03 5.77
N TYR A 128 -3.75 10.98 4.95
CA TYR A 128 -3.89 9.61 5.43
C TYR A 128 -2.58 8.87 5.24
N CYS A 129 -2.07 8.31 6.34
CA CYS A 129 -0.83 7.53 6.37
C CYS A 129 -1.09 6.08 6.73
N ASP A 130 -0.46 5.17 6.00
CA ASP A 130 -0.44 3.72 6.25
C ASP A 130 1.02 3.23 6.28
N PRO A 131 1.77 3.57 7.35
CA PRO A 131 3.18 3.22 7.46
C PRO A 131 3.37 1.72 7.68
N PRO A 132 4.60 1.20 7.53
CA PRO A 132 4.93 -0.13 8.02
C PRO A 132 4.63 -0.25 9.51
N TYR A 133 3.72 -1.16 9.91
CA TYR A 133 3.27 -1.27 11.29
C TYR A 133 4.40 -1.67 12.25
N ALA A 134 4.47 -1.00 13.39
CA ALA A 134 5.49 -1.25 14.41
C ALA A 134 5.44 -2.71 14.89
N GLY A 135 6.63 -3.33 15.03
CA GLY A 135 6.76 -4.72 15.49
C GLY A 135 6.43 -5.79 14.43
N THR A 136 6.10 -5.40 13.19
CA THR A 136 5.94 -6.34 12.07
C THR A 136 7.28 -6.66 11.40
N THR A 137 7.25 -7.48 10.35
CA THR A 137 8.47 -7.91 9.65
C THR A 137 9.32 -6.70 9.27
N LYS A 138 10.58 -6.66 9.73
CA LYS A 138 11.53 -5.57 9.45
C LYS A 138 11.59 -5.31 7.94
N TYR A 139 11.22 -4.12 7.53
CA TYR A 139 11.63 -3.58 6.23
C TYR A 139 13.16 -3.52 6.21
N LYS A 140 13.77 -3.83 5.06
CA LYS A 140 15.24 -3.96 4.94
C LYS A 140 16.01 -2.71 5.37
N ASP A 141 15.37 -1.55 5.28
CA ASP A 141 15.99 -0.24 5.48
C ASP A 141 15.52 0.47 6.77
N GLY A 142 14.80 -0.23 7.65
CA GLY A 142 14.35 0.28 8.95
C GLY A 142 13.49 1.54 8.84
N PHE A 143 12.17 1.43 9.00
CA PHE A 143 11.30 2.60 9.08
C PHE A 143 11.45 3.27 10.45
N ASP A 144 11.76 4.57 10.47
CA ASP A 144 11.87 5.36 11.71
C ASP A 144 10.49 5.85 12.17
N HIS A 145 9.87 5.07 13.06
CA HIS A 145 8.56 5.40 13.61
C HIS A 145 8.58 6.70 14.42
N THR A 146 9.71 7.04 15.08
CA THR A 146 9.81 8.26 15.86
C THR A 146 9.81 9.48 14.94
N ALA A 147 10.65 9.48 13.91
CA ALA A 147 10.67 10.55 12.92
C ALA A 147 9.32 10.67 12.18
N PHE A 148 8.65 9.56 11.92
CA PHE A 148 7.32 9.55 11.29
C PHE A 148 6.25 10.24 12.16
N TRP A 149 6.17 9.92 13.45
CA TRP A 149 5.19 10.55 14.33
C TRP A 149 5.48 12.03 14.55
N LEU A 150 6.75 12.43 14.65
CA LEU A 150 7.15 13.85 14.69
C LEU A 150 6.72 14.60 13.44
N TRP A 151 6.91 14.00 12.25
CA TRP A 151 6.43 14.59 11.01
C TRP A 151 4.90 14.71 10.99
N CYS A 152 4.16 13.71 11.48
CA CYS A 152 2.71 13.80 11.61
C CYS A 152 2.29 14.96 12.52
N ASP A 153 2.96 15.15 13.67
CA ASP A 153 2.71 16.26 14.59
C ASP A 153 2.99 17.61 13.93
N GLU A 154 4.05 17.72 13.13
CA GLU A 154 4.35 18.93 12.34
C GLU A 154 3.24 19.24 11.33
N GLN A 155 2.67 18.22 10.66
CA GLN A 155 1.56 18.46 9.72
C GLN A 155 0.30 18.93 10.45
N VAL A 156 -0.01 18.36 11.62
CA VAL A 156 -1.10 18.84 12.47
C VAL A 156 -0.87 20.29 12.90
N ALA A 157 0.34 20.65 13.31
CA ALA A 157 0.68 22.03 13.70
C ALA A 157 0.55 23.04 12.54
N LYS A 158 0.68 22.59 11.28
CA LYS A 158 0.40 23.38 10.07
C LYS A 158 -1.10 23.52 9.75
N GLY A 159 -1.99 22.88 10.53
CA GLY A 159 -3.45 22.95 10.34
C GLY A 159 -4.04 21.85 9.49
N HIS A 160 -3.26 20.83 9.12
CA HIS A 160 -3.77 19.67 8.36
C HIS A 160 -4.46 18.66 9.30
N LYS A 161 -5.43 17.93 8.77
CA LYS A 161 -6.05 16.78 9.45
C LYS A 161 -5.29 15.52 9.10
N VAL A 162 -4.64 14.89 10.09
CA VAL A 162 -3.81 13.71 9.89
C VAL A 162 -4.52 12.48 10.45
N PHE A 163 -4.58 11.43 9.63
CA PHE A 163 -5.09 10.10 10.01
C PHE A 163 -4.00 9.06 9.79
N VAL A 164 -3.77 8.21 10.78
CA VAL A 164 -2.73 7.18 10.73
C VAL A 164 -3.31 5.81 11.04
N SER A 165 -3.12 4.86 10.14
CA SER A 165 -3.41 3.44 10.36
C SER A 165 -2.21 2.77 11.01
N GLU A 166 -2.34 2.30 12.26
CA GLU A 166 -1.25 1.65 13.02
C GLU A 166 -1.84 0.81 14.18
N TYR A 167 -1.02 -0.01 14.83
CA TYR A 167 -1.43 -0.75 16.02
C TYR A 167 -1.48 0.12 17.27
N ASN A 168 -0.54 1.05 17.43
CA ASN A 168 -0.44 1.96 18.56
C ASN A 168 0.02 3.34 18.09
N ALA A 169 -0.32 4.37 18.85
CA ALA A 169 0.10 5.75 18.62
C ALA A 169 0.74 6.34 19.88
N PRO A 170 1.54 7.42 19.76
CA PRO A 170 2.03 8.18 20.88
C PRO A 170 0.88 8.86 21.66
N GLU A 171 1.21 9.33 22.87
CA GLU A 171 0.28 10.14 23.66
C GLU A 171 -0.19 11.38 22.90
N GLY A 172 -1.46 11.73 23.07
CA GLY A 172 -2.11 12.85 22.38
C GLY A 172 -2.74 12.51 21.02
N TRP A 173 -2.58 11.28 20.53
CA TRP A 173 -3.29 10.77 19.35
C TRP A 173 -4.51 9.97 19.77
N GLU A 174 -5.70 10.33 19.26
CA GLU A 174 -6.97 9.68 19.58
C GLU A 174 -7.24 8.51 18.64
N CYS A 175 -7.60 7.34 19.19
CA CYS A 175 -8.08 6.20 18.41
C CYS A 175 -9.57 6.40 18.08
N ILE A 176 -9.89 6.70 16.83
CA ILE A 176 -11.26 6.94 16.36
C ILE A 176 -11.93 5.71 15.75
N TRP A 177 -11.16 4.67 15.46
CA TRP A 177 -11.68 3.40 14.96
C TRP A 177 -10.72 2.26 15.26
N GLU A 178 -11.28 1.08 15.57
CA GLU A 178 -10.52 -0.15 15.70
C GLU A 178 -11.27 -1.37 15.16
N LYS A 179 -10.51 -2.36 14.68
CA LYS A 179 -11.03 -3.63 14.21
C LYS A 179 -10.10 -4.78 14.51
N GLN A 180 -10.65 -5.85 15.07
CA GLN A 180 -9.91 -7.11 15.22
C GLN A 180 -9.68 -7.75 13.85
N VAL A 181 -8.43 -8.06 13.54
CA VAL A 181 -8.04 -8.77 12.31
C VAL A 181 -7.38 -10.09 12.66
N ASN A 182 -7.68 -11.12 11.88
CA ASN A 182 -7.03 -12.42 12.04
C ASN A 182 -5.66 -12.34 11.39
N ASN A 183 -4.57 -12.27 12.18
CA ASN A 183 -3.23 -12.34 11.65
C ASN A 183 -2.91 -13.76 11.19
N SER A 184 -2.94 -14.00 9.88
CA SER A 184 -2.51 -15.26 9.24
C SER A 184 -0.99 -15.41 9.11
N LEU A 185 -0.20 -14.51 9.73
CA LEU A 185 1.26 -14.40 9.51
C LEU A 185 2.13 -15.05 10.57
N THR A 186 1.59 -15.67 11.61
CA THR A 186 2.39 -16.42 12.59
C THR A 186 2.22 -17.92 12.38
N LYS A 187 3.35 -18.62 12.15
CA LYS A 187 3.42 -20.09 12.14
C LYS A 187 3.12 -20.74 13.52
N ASP A 188 3.06 -19.95 14.57
CA ASP A 188 2.65 -20.36 15.89
C ASP A 188 1.13 -20.38 15.97
N THR A 189 0.59 -21.55 16.26
CA THR A 189 -0.84 -21.90 16.39
C THR A 189 -1.59 -21.20 17.54
N GLY A 190 -1.02 -20.19 18.14
CA GLY A 190 -1.66 -19.26 19.05
C GLY A 190 -2.08 -18.00 18.31
N SER A 191 -3.33 -17.94 17.84
CA SER A 191 -3.91 -16.80 17.14
C SER A 191 -3.83 -15.51 17.97
N LYS A 192 -2.73 -14.77 17.88
CA LYS A 192 -2.70 -13.37 18.30
C LYS A 192 -3.56 -12.59 17.33
N LYS A 193 -4.76 -12.23 17.73
CA LYS A 193 -5.61 -11.30 16.97
C LYS A 193 -4.90 -9.96 16.98
N GLY A 194 -4.52 -9.47 15.82
CA GLY A 194 -4.09 -8.09 15.65
C GLY A 194 -5.31 -7.16 15.78
N VAL A 195 -5.13 -5.98 16.32
CA VAL A 195 -6.15 -4.94 16.30
C VAL A 195 -5.61 -3.80 15.46
N GLU A 196 -6.19 -3.63 14.26
CA GLU A 196 -5.90 -2.44 13.44
C GLU A 196 -6.67 -1.26 14.00
N ARG A 197 -6.02 -0.10 14.06
CA ARG A 197 -6.60 1.14 14.56
C ARG A 197 -6.37 2.28 13.60
N LEU A 198 -7.26 3.27 13.68
CA LEU A 198 -7.11 4.55 13.01
C LEU A 198 -6.99 5.64 14.06
N PHE A 199 -5.92 6.38 14.00
CA PHE A 199 -5.62 7.48 14.90
C PHE A 199 -5.74 8.82 14.21
N THR A 200 -6.07 9.88 14.99
CA THR A 200 -6.07 11.28 14.53
C THR A 200 -5.65 12.21 15.66
N LYS A 201 -5.26 13.43 15.30
CA LYS A 201 -4.91 14.49 16.24
C LYS A 201 -5.35 15.84 15.69
#